data_7c88d358820c69eccf73285df8b4d830
#
_entry.id   7c88d358820c69eccf73285df8b4d830
#
_cell.length_a   1.000
_cell.length_b   1.000
_cell.length_c   1.000
_cell.angle_alpha   90.00
_cell.angle_beta   90.00
_cell.angle_gamma   90.00
#
_symmetry.space_group_name_H-M   'P 1'
#
loop_
_entity.id
_entity.type
_entity.pdbx_description
1 polymer ?
#
loop_
_entity_poly.entity_id
_entity_poly.type
_entity_poly.pdbx_seq_one_letter_code
_entity_poly.pdbx_strand_id
1 'polypeptide(L)' 'MNNKNAVVLAGDYAYIRQIETALKSLCYHNRQLKIYLFNQDIPVEWFCATREHVARLGGELLDIKLIGPQFQMNWTNKL' A
#
# COMPACT_ATOMS: atom_id res chain seq x y z
N MET A 1 22.97 -3.05 -10.55
CA MET A 1 22.09 -3.81 -9.83
C MET A 1 20.98 -3.02 -9.18
N ASN A 2 19.86 -3.54 -9.29
CA ASN A 2 18.72 -2.88 -8.77
C ASN A 2 18.50 -3.24 -7.32
N ASN A 3 18.35 -2.25 -6.50
CA ASN A 3 18.25 -2.48 -5.07
C ASN A 3 16.90 -2.13 -4.51
N LYS A 4 15.95 -1.85 -5.36
CA LYS A 4 14.62 -1.58 -4.86
C LYS A 4 13.93 -2.85 -4.46
N ASN A 5 13.36 -2.82 -3.29
CA ASN A 5 12.54 -3.91 -2.81
C ASN A 5 11.09 -3.55 -3.04
N ALA A 6 10.30 -4.54 -3.39
CA ALA A 6 8.89 -4.34 -3.59
C ALA A 6 8.11 -5.06 -2.51
N VAL A 7 7.12 -4.39 -1.97
CA VAL A 7 6.27 -4.94 -0.93
C VAL A 7 4.82 -4.74 -1.34
N VAL A 8 4.01 -5.73 -1.09
CA VAL A 8 2.58 -5.64 -1.36
C VAL A 8 1.84 -5.62 -0.03
N LEU A 9 1.04 -4.60 0.15
CA LEU A 9 0.15 -4.50 1.30
C LEU A 9 -1.29 -4.49 0.79
N ALA A 10 -2.19 -4.94 1.62
CA ALA A 10 -3.59 -4.94 1.27
C ALA A 10 -4.41 -4.54 2.49
N GLY A 11 -5.40 -3.69 2.26
CA GLY A 11 -6.27 -3.27 3.34
C GLY A 11 -7.12 -2.11 2.90
N ASP A 12 -8.22 -1.94 3.59
CA ASP A 12 -9.14 -0.86 3.32
C ASP A 12 -8.99 0.23 4.36
N TYR A 13 -9.76 1.29 4.17
CA TYR A 13 -9.65 2.45 5.04
C TYR A 13 -9.91 2.11 6.50
N ALA A 14 -10.68 1.08 6.77
CA ALA A 14 -10.93 0.65 8.13
C ALA A 14 -9.65 0.25 8.86
N TYR A 15 -8.64 -0.12 8.11
CA TYR A 15 -7.36 -0.55 8.70
C TYR A 15 -6.28 0.48 8.50
N ILE A 16 -6.66 1.73 8.31
CA ILE A 16 -5.70 2.74 7.90
C ILE A 16 -4.59 2.95 8.93
N ARG A 17 -4.90 2.80 10.21
CA ARG A 17 -3.89 2.97 11.23
C ARG A 17 -2.85 1.87 11.19
N GLN A 18 -3.31 0.65 11.00
CA GLN A 18 -2.38 -0.48 10.86
C GLN A 18 -1.52 -0.33 9.62
N ILE A 19 -2.13 0.17 8.55
CA ILE A 19 -1.39 0.42 7.33
C ILE A 19 -0.32 1.49 7.56
N GLU A 20 -0.68 2.56 8.25
CA GLU A 20 0.29 3.62 8.53
C GLU A 20 1.44 3.11 9.38
N THR A 21 1.13 2.30 10.37
CA THR A 21 2.17 1.71 11.21
C THR A 21 3.09 0.82 10.39
N ALA A 22 2.52 0.01 9.51
CA ALA A 22 3.32 -0.86 8.67
C ALA A 22 4.22 -0.05 7.74
N LEU A 23 3.68 1.02 7.16
CA LEU A 23 4.47 1.86 6.28
C LEU A 23 5.64 2.50 7.00
N LYS A 24 5.41 3.00 8.20
CA LYS A 24 6.48 3.60 8.98
C LYS A 24 7.58 2.59 9.26
N SER A 25 7.17 1.40 9.67
CA SER A 25 8.14 0.36 9.99
C SER A 25 8.93 -0.06 8.76
N LEU A 26 8.23 -0.27 7.65
CA LEU A 26 8.91 -0.70 6.43
C LEU A 26 9.88 0.34 5.93
N CYS A 27 9.47 1.60 5.91
CA CYS A 27 10.33 2.65 5.39
C CYS A 27 11.47 2.96 6.33
N TYR A 28 11.27 2.74 7.62
CA TYR A 28 12.32 2.97 8.58
C TYR A 28 13.48 1.99 8.37
N HIS A 29 13.15 0.76 8.02
CA HIS A 29 14.17 -0.28 7.89
C HIS A 29 14.66 -0.46 6.48
N ASN A 30 13.99 0.12 5.50
CA ASN A 30 14.34 -0.10 4.10
C ASN A 30 14.35 1.20 3.35
N ARG A 31 15.42 1.44 2.64
CA ARG A 31 15.48 2.58 1.74
C ARG A 31 15.07 2.11 0.37
N GLN A 32 14.55 3.02 -0.43
CA GLN A 32 14.19 2.70 -1.82
C GLN A 32 13.20 1.55 -1.89
N LEU A 33 12.19 1.61 -1.06
CA LEU A 33 11.17 0.60 -1.01
C LEU A 33 10.01 1.01 -1.90
N LYS A 34 9.54 0.06 -2.71
CA LYS A 34 8.38 0.30 -3.55
C LYS A 34 7.21 -0.46 -2.97
N ILE A 35 6.17 0.27 -2.60
CA ILE A 35 5.04 -0.30 -1.87
C ILE A 35 3.80 -0.24 -2.73
N TYR A 36 3.20 -1.38 -2.96
CA TYR A 36 1.93 -1.48 -3.67
C TYR A 36 0.84 -1.69 -2.63
N LEU A 37 -0.06 -0.75 -2.52
CA LEU A 37 -1.14 -0.85 -1.53
C LEU A 37 -2.45 -1.14 -2.25
N PHE A 38 -2.89 -2.37 -2.11
CA PHE A 38 -4.14 -2.82 -2.72
C PHE A 38 -5.29 -2.48 -1.79
N ASN A 39 -6.24 -1.73 -2.31
CA ASN A 39 -7.35 -1.26 -1.49
C ASN A 39 -8.56 -0.97 -2.37
N GLN A 40 -9.70 -0.74 -1.73
CA GLN A 40 -10.91 -0.41 -2.44
C GLN A 40 -11.39 1.00 -2.16
N ASP A 41 -11.20 1.49 -0.94
CA ASP A 41 -11.87 2.71 -0.52
C ASP A 41 -10.97 3.72 0.17
N ILE A 42 -9.66 3.55 0.13
CA ILE A 42 -8.78 4.53 0.76
C ILE A 42 -8.80 5.80 -0.10
N PRO A 43 -9.08 6.96 0.49
CA PRO A 43 -9.19 8.19 -0.30
C PRO A 43 -7.87 8.61 -0.93
N VAL A 44 -7.99 9.25 -2.07
CA VAL A 44 -6.81 9.73 -2.78
C VAL A 44 -6.06 10.79 -1.96
N GLU A 45 -6.80 11.53 -1.15
CA GLU A 45 -6.18 12.54 -0.28
C GLU A 45 -5.19 11.92 0.69
N TRP A 46 -5.56 10.77 1.22
CA TRP A 46 -4.65 10.05 2.12
C TRP A 46 -3.37 9.66 1.38
N PHE A 47 -3.54 9.18 0.15
CA PHE A 47 -2.39 8.79 -0.63
C PHE A 47 -1.49 9.97 -0.95
N CYS A 48 -2.07 11.11 -1.27
CA CYS A 48 -1.27 12.30 -1.57
C CYS A 48 -0.43 12.70 -0.37
N ALA A 49 -1.03 12.74 0.80
CA ALA A 49 -0.31 13.13 2.01
C ALA A 49 0.74 12.09 2.38
N THR A 50 0.38 10.83 2.28
CA THR A 50 1.26 9.76 2.71
C THR A 50 2.43 9.58 1.76
N ARG A 51 2.21 9.80 0.47
CA ARG A 51 3.30 9.70 -0.50
C ARG A 51 4.44 10.64 -0.17
N GLU A 52 4.12 11.83 0.30
CA GLU A 52 5.16 12.77 0.66
C GLU A 52 6.03 12.23 1.77
N HIS A 53 5.41 11.64 2.77
CA HIS A 53 6.18 11.06 3.87
C HIS A 53 7.04 9.91 3.39
N VAL A 54 6.46 9.04 2.58
CA VAL A 54 7.19 7.89 2.07
C VAL A 54 8.35 8.33 1.20
N ALA A 55 8.13 9.34 0.37
CA ALA A 55 9.18 9.85 -0.51
C ALA A 55 10.35 10.42 0.28
N ARG A 56 10.06 11.07 1.39
CA ARG A 56 11.15 11.61 2.22
C ARG A 56 12.02 10.52 2.79
N LEU A 57 11.47 9.34 2.95
CA LEU A 57 12.20 8.21 3.46
C LEU A 57 12.80 7.36 2.36
N GLY A 58 12.71 7.85 1.13
CA GLY A 58 13.30 7.16 0.00
C GLY A 58 12.44 6.10 -0.63
N GLY A 59 11.18 6.03 -0.24
CA GLY A 59 10.28 5.01 -0.75
C GLY A 59 9.33 5.53 -1.80
N GLU A 60 8.49 4.65 -2.26
CA GLU A 60 7.49 4.94 -3.27
C GLU A 60 6.22 4.20 -2.91
N LEU A 61 5.09 4.88 -2.96
CA LEU A 61 3.81 4.30 -2.59
C LEU A 61 2.86 4.36 -3.77
N LEU A 62 2.29 3.22 -4.13
CA LEU A 62 1.38 3.11 -5.25
C LEU A 62 0.00 2.70 -4.78
N ASP A 63 -0.99 3.40 -5.29
CA ASP A 63 -2.40 3.14 -4.98
C ASP A 63 -2.96 2.19 -6.03
N ILE A 64 -3.26 0.97 -5.64
CA ILE A 64 -3.85 0.01 -6.54
C ILE A 64 -5.28 -0.24 -6.09
N LYS A 65 -6.22 0.28 -6.85
CA LYS A 65 -7.63 0.11 -6.52
C LYS A 65 -8.13 -1.22 -7.05
N LEU A 66 -8.73 -1.96 -6.16
CA LEU A 66 -9.36 -3.23 -6.53
C LEU A 66 -10.80 -2.91 -6.87
N ILE A 67 -11.12 -3.05 -8.14
CA ILE A 67 -12.41 -2.65 -8.64
C ILE A 67 -13.23 -3.86 -9.00
N GLY A 68 -14.48 -3.81 -8.57
CA GLY A 68 -15.45 -4.74 -9.06
C GLY A 68 -15.51 -6.01 -8.24
N PRO A 69 -16.67 -6.61 -8.30
CA PRO A 69 -16.91 -7.83 -7.53
C PRO A 69 -16.17 -9.04 -8.06
N GLN A 70 -15.65 -8.95 -9.26
CA GLN A 70 -14.95 -10.09 -9.85
C GLN A 70 -13.78 -10.56 -9.00
N PHE A 71 -13.03 -9.62 -8.51
CA PHE A 71 -11.91 -9.97 -7.69
C PHE A 71 -12.37 -10.69 -6.42
N GLN A 72 -13.38 -10.13 -5.80
CA GLN A 72 -13.91 -10.71 -4.57
C GLN A 72 -14.52 -12.08 -4.82
N MET A 73 -15.19 -12.23 -5.93
CA MET A 73 -15.82 -13.49 -6.24
C MET A 73 -14.79 -14.59 -6.42
N ASN A 74 -13.72 -14.28 -7.14
CA ASN A 74 -12.65 -15.24 -7.31
C ASN A 74 -12.04 -15.63 -5.98
N TRP A 75 -11.87 -14.66 -5.15
CA TRP A 75 -11.30 -14.87 -3.83
C TRP A 75 -12.19 -15.77 -3.01
N THR A 76 -13.47 -15.48 -3.04
CA THR A 76 -14.45 -16.23 -2.27
C THR A 76 -14.58 -17.65 -2.77
N ASN A 77 -14.55 -17.82 -4.06
CA ASN A 77 -14.74 -19.15 -4.65
C ASN A 77 -13.63 -20.11 -4.29
N LYS A 78 -12.51 -19.59 -3.93
CA LYS A 78 -11.42 -20.46 -3.54
C LYS A 78 -11.56 -20.99 -2.15
N LEU A 79 -12.46 -20.43 -1.42
CA LEU A 79 -12.68 -20.88 -0.08
C LEU A 79 -13.67 -22.02 -0.05
#